data_665b62a365935af20dab3673c4b98811
#
_entry.id   665b62a365935af20dab3673c4b98811
#
_cell.length_a   1.000
_cell.length_b   1.000
_cell.length_c   1.000
_cell.angle_alpha   90.00
_cell.angle_beta   90.00
_cell.angle_gamma   90.00
#
_symmetry.space_group_name_H-M   'P 1'
#
loop_
_entity.id
_entity.type
_entity.pdbx_description
1 polymer ?
#
loop_
_entity_poly.entity_id
_entity_poly.type
_entity_poly.pdbx_seq_one_letter_code
_entity_poly.pdbx_strand_id
1 'polypeptide(L)'
;MKENKNSLLSAVTLVSILLTLNSCSGMKNFDRPIPKDNEQGNLITVRDGIKIFVYKYSPISDFKRTIYIVSGITGINHKSENDIIEFLSNKENRVVVIHSRGTGYSEGKRGDFSDIKDFIADYIEIIKGDRYYSDSTRKIVLYGHSMSCAIAIKVAGELDRTDGLILVNPPCKLKSAKGMSPGFGDYLKYTGYYIFAPHVPVVNMAGDPSMITNQADRMESELRNNDPFLVKYFSMRSMAKSKKIMAAMIENASQADYPLLLLYGDNDTIVDRTGCDELYTAWKSLNKNYEIIPGGSHGKSTVFKGAKIILKWIGGI
;
A
#
# COMPACT_ATOMS: atom_id res chain seq x y z
N MET A 1 35.31 -23.75 -30.44
CA MET A 1 34.89 -22.66 -29.52
C MET A 1 34.04 -21.54 -30.16
N LYS A 2 33.88 -21.46 -31.46
CA LYS A 2 33.04 -20.45 -32.15
C LYS A 2 31.55 -20.83 -32.26
N GLU A 3 31.21 -22.11 -32.32
CA GLU A 3 29.81 -22.57 -32.44
C GLU A 3 28.94 -22.31 -31.20
N ASN A 4 29.52 -22.34 -30.00
CA ASN A 4 28.74 -22.13 -28.76
C ASN A 4 28.31 -20.67 -28.51
N LYS A 5 28.99 -19.68 -29.11
CA LYS A 5 28.59 -18.27 -28.97
C LYS A 5 27.38 -17.92 -29.81
N ASN A 6 27.25 -18.52 -31.00
CA ASN A 6 26.11 -18.25 -31.89
C ASN A 6 24.83 -18.92 -31.39
N SER A 7 24.91 -20.08 -30.75
CA SER A 7 23.74 -20.74 -30.14
C SER A 7 23.22 -20.01 -28.92
N LEU A 8 24.11 -19.42 -28.09
CA LEU A 8 23.72 -18.62 -26.93
C LEU A 8 23.08 -17.30 -27.38
N LEU A 9 23.64 -16.65 -28.40
CA LEU A 9 23.11 -15.39 -28.96
C LEU A 9 21.73 -15.62 -29.59
N SER A 10 21.55 -16.71 -30.33
CA SER A 10 20.25 -17.07 -30.92
C SER A 10 19.21 -17.44 -29.85
N ALA A 11 19.59 -18.12 -28.76
CA ALA A 11 18.69 -18.42 -27.65
C ALA A 11 18.25 -17.15 -26.89
N VAL A 12 19.17 -16.22 -26.62
CA VAL A 12 18.85 -14.93 -25.98
C VAL A 12 17.96 -14.08 -26.89
N THR A 13 18.22 -14.06 -28.21
CA THR A 13 17.37 -13.33 -29.16
C THR A 13 15.98 -13.95 -29.27
N LEU A 14 15.87 -15.28 -29.27
CA LEU A 14 14.59 -15.98 -29.29
C LEU A 14 13.77 -15.75 -28.02
N VAL A 15 14.40 -15.76 -26.86
CA VAL A 15 13.76 -15.43 -25.56
C VAL A 15 13.30 -13.97 -25.55
N SER A 16 14.11 -13.05 -26.06
CA SER A 16 13.72 -11.63 -26.16
C SER A 16 12.52 -11.42 -27.09
N ILE A 17 12.48 -12.10 -28.24
CA ILE A 17 11.36 -12.06 -29.18
C ILE A 17 10.10 -12.69 -28.58
N LEU A 18 10.21 -13.83 -27.89
CA LEU A 18 9.10 -14.48 -27.22
C LEU A 18 8.55 -13.61 -26.06
N LEU A 19 9.39 -12.90 -25.31
CA LEU A 19 8.98 -11.98 -24.26
C LEU A 19 8.29 -10.74 -24.84
N THR A 20 8.76 -10.20 -25.97
CA THR A 20 8.11 -9.06 -26.64
C THR A 20 6.77 -9.42 -27.27
N LEU A 21 6.65 -10.62 -27.86
CA LEU A 21 5.40 -11.10 -28.44
C LEU A 21 4.34 -11.41 -27.35
N ASN A 22 4.73 -11.93 -26.20
CA ASN A 22 3.84 -12.13 -25.06
C ASN A 22 3.47 -10.82 -24.33
N SER A 23 4.29 -9.77 -24.42
CA SER A 23 3.94 -8.46 -23.85
C SER A 23 2.81 -7.76 -24.61
N CYS A 24 2.54 -8.15 -25.86
CA CYS A 24 1.40 -7.66 -26.64
C CYS A 24 0.07 -8.37 -26.30
N SER A 25 0.09 -9.53 -25.64
CA SER A 25 -1.13 -10.28 -25.26
C SER A 25 -1.55 -10.14 -23.79
N GLY A 26 -1.07 -9.18 -23.14
CA GLY A 26 -1.40 -8.38 -21.99
C GLY A 26 -2.09 -8.93 -20.78
N MET A 27 -1.32 -9.08 -19.70
CA MET A 27 -1.85 -8.86 -18.35
C MET A 27 -2.08 -7.36 -18.20
N LYS A 28 -3.30 -6.89 -18.45
CA LYS A 28 -3.65 -5.47 -18.34
C LYS A 28 -4.37 -5.22 -17.03
N ASN A 29 -3.95 -4.19 -16.32
CA ASN A 29 -4.77 -3.57 -15.31
C ASN A 29 -6.02 -2.96 -15.99
N PHE A 30 -7.09 -2.77 -15.22
CA PHE A 30 -8.22 -1.96 -15.69
C PHE A 30 -7.72 -0.56 -16.07
N ASP A 31 -8.40 0.07 -17.01
CA ASP A 31 -8.17 1.47 -17.32
C ASP A 31 -8.45 2.33 -16.08
N ARG A 32 -7.80 3.48 -16.01
CA ARG A 32 -8.02 4.42 -14.91
C ARG A 32 -9.48 4.88 -14.94
N PRO A 33 -10.26 4.68 -13.87
CA PRO A 33 -11.58 5.26 -13.77
C PRO A 33 -11.48 6.79 -13.76
N ILE A 34 -12.47 7.45 -14.35
CA ILE A 34 -12.54 8.91 -14.40
C ILE A 34 -13.57 9.37 -13.37
N PRO A 35 -13.26 10.36 -12.52
CA PRO A 35 -14.24 10.89 -11.59
C PRO A 35 -15.41 11.54 -12.35
N LYS A 36 -16.62 11.35 -11.86
CA LYS A 36 -17.81 12.01 -12.40
C LYS A 36 -17.86 13.46 -11.92
N ASP A 37 -18.62 14.33 -12.59
CA ASP A 37 -18.73 15.75 -12.23
C ASP A 37 -19.22 16.00 -10.79
N ASN A 38 -20.00 15.07 -10.24
CA ASN A 38 -20.51 15.12 -8.86
C ASN A 38 -19.70 14.26 -7.87
N GLU A 39 -18.50 13.78 -8.25
CA GLU A 39 -17.66 12.97 -7.37
C GLU A 39 -17.13 13.84 -6.23
N GLN A 40 -17.28 13.35 -5.00
CA GLN A 40 -16.67 13.99 -3.84
C GLN A 40 -15.16 13.80 -3.87
N GLY A 41 -14.41 14.89 -3.85
CA GLY A 41 -12.96 14.90 -3.87
C GLY A 41 -12.41 15.81 -4.96
N ASN A 42 -11.09 15.96 -4.98
CA ASN A 42 -10.42 16.87 -5.90
C ASN A 42 -9.17 16.22 -6.50
N LEU A 43 -8.88 16.55 -7.75
CA LEU A 43 -7.59 16.29 -8.37
C LEU A 43 -6.64 17.43 -8.01
N ILE A 44 -5.54 17.11 -7.35
CA ILE A 44 -4.47 18.03 -6.95
C ILE A 44 -3.27 17.76 -7.85
N THR A 45 -2.78 18.78 -8.54
CA THR A 45 -1.56 18.68 -9.35
C THR A 45 -0.35 18.74 -8.44
N VAL A 46 0.49 17.71 -8.48
CA VAL A 46 1.74 17.63 -7.73
C VAL A 46 2.93 18.09 -8.60
N ARG A 47 4.11 18.22 -7.98
CA ARG A 47 5.35 18.81 -8.53
C ARG A 47 5.74 18.41 -9.97
N ASP A 48 5.41 17.19 -10.41
CA ASP A 48 5.74 16.67 -11.75
C ASP A 48 4.56 16.76 -12.75
N GLY A 49 3.50 17.50 -12.39
CA GLY A 49 2.33 17.73 -13.23
C GLY A 49 1.28 16.61 -13.16
N ILE A 50 1.54 15.52 -12.43
CA ILE A 50 0.59 14.43 -12.21
C ILE A 50 -0.55 14.91 -11.31
N LYS A 51 -1.78 14.51 -11.64
CA LYS A 51 -2.95 14.84 -10.82
C LYS A 51 -3.30 13.68 -9.90
N ILE A 52 -3.26 13.94 -8.60
CA ILE A 52 -3.57 12.99 -7.53
C ILE A 52 -4.97 13.28 -6.99
N PHE A 53 -5.81 12.27 -6.93
CA PHE A 53 -7.16 12.40 -6.38
C PHE A 53 -7.13 12.29 -4.86
N VAL A 54 -7.78 13.26 -4.21
CA VAL A 54 -7.89 13.36 -2.75
C VAL A 54 -9.35 13.43 -2.37
N TYR A 55 -9.81 12.41 -1.66
CA TYR A 55 -11.14 12.36 -1.06
C TYR A 55 -11.06 12.85 0.38
N LYS A 56 -11.96 13.76 0.75
CA LYS A 56 -12.00 14.34 2.10
C LYS A 56 -13.38 14.13 2.70
N TYR A 57 -13.42 13.47 3.83
CA TYR A 57 -14.63 13.23 4.59
C TYR A 57 -14.53 13.87 5.97
N SER A 58 -15.49 14.73 6.29
CA SER A 58 -15.59 15.37 7.59
C SER A 58 -17.06 15.48 7.98
N PRO A 59 -17.50 14.83 9.07
CA PRO A 59 -18.88 14.90 9.51
C PRO A 59 -19.24 16.26 10.11
N ILE A 60 -18.24 17.02 10.57
CA ILE A 60 -18.39 18.36 11.15
C ILE A 60 -17.22 19.28 10.74
N SER A 61 -17.42 20.57 10.91
CA SER A 61 -16.39 21.59 10.62
C SER A 61 -15.36 21.75 11.75
N ASP A 62 -15.73 21.45 12.99
CA ASP A 62 -14.85 21.60 14.16
C ASP A 62 -14.29 20.24 14.64
N PHE A 63 -13.48 19.63 13.79
CA PHE A 63 -12.75 18.41 14.10
C PHE A 63 -11.40 18.72 14.78
N LYS A 64 -10.96 17.83 15.64
CA LYS A 64 -9.68 17.96 16.38
C LYS A 64 -8.51 17.28 15.65
N ARG A 65 -8.80 16.30 14.79
CA ARG A 65 -7.76 15.46 14.16
C ARG A 65 -8.03 15.27 12.67
N THR A 66 -6.96 15.21 11.88
CA THR A 66 -7.02 14.72 10.50
C THR A 66 -6.29 13.38 10.42
N ILE A 67 -7.00 12.34 9.96
CA ILE A 67 -6.46 11.02 9.70
C ILE A 67 -6.23 10.87 8.21
N TYR A 68 -4.98 10.76 7.79
CA TYR A 68 -4.60 10.51 6.39
C TYR A 68 -4.46 9.02 6.15
N ILE A 69 -5.32 8.45 5.31
CA ILE A 69 -5.22 7.05 4.88
C ILE A 69 -4.23 6.97 3.73
N VAL A 70 -3.15 6.24 3.96
CA VAL A 70 -2.12 5.93 2.96
C VAL A 70 -2.56 4.67 2.20
N SER A 71 -2.87 4.80 0.91
CA SER A 71 -3.47 3.70 0.13
C SER A 71 -2.49 2.68 -0.45
N GLY A 72 -1.19 2.92 -0.35
CA GLY A 72 -0.18 2.01 -0.90
C GLY A 72 -0.15 1.94 -2.43
N ILE A 73 0.60 0.99 -2.98
CA ILE A 73 0.79 0.85 -4.44
C ILE A 73 -0.38 0.20 -5.16
N THR A 74 -1.14 -0.66 -4.48
CA THR A 74 -2.33 -1.30 -5.06
C THR A 74 -3.51 -0.34 -5.15
N GLY A 75 -3.47 0.75 -4.39
CA GLY A 75 -4.54 1.72 -4.29
C GLY A 75 -5.61 1.36 -3.27
N ILE A 76 -6.58 2.23 -3.20
CA ILE A 76 -7.78 2.10 -2.37
C ILE A 76 -8.99 2.57 -3.17
N ASN A 77 -10.12 1.91 -2.99
CA ASN A 77 -11.40 2.43 -3.47
C ASN A 77 -12.14 3.03 -2.27
N HIS A 78 -12.16 4.36 -2.18
CA HIS A 78 -12.81 5.07 -1.08
C HIS A 78 -14.32 4.77 -0.95
N LYS A 79 -14.96 4.24 -2.01
CA LYS A 79 -16.37 3.83 -1.98
C LYS A 79 -16.56 2.45 -1.35
N SER A 80 -15.68 1.50 -1.69
CA SER A 80 -15.73 0.15 -1.09
C SER A 80 -15.11 0.09 0.32
N GLU A 81 -14.30 1.09 0.67
CA GLU A 81 -13.70 1.25 2.00
C GLU A 81 -14.46 2.27 2.87
N ASN A 82 -15.70 2.63 2.47
CA ASN A 82 -16.50 3.63 3.18
C ASN A 82 -16.74 3.25 4.64
N ASP A 83 -16.86 1.96 4.94
CA ASP A 83 -16.98 1.42 6.30
C ASP A 83 -15.80 1.79 7.21
N ILE A 84 -14.54 1.71 6.69
CA ILE A 84 -13.34 2.15 7.43
C ILE A 84 -13.30 3.67 7.53
N ILE A 85 -13.65 4.38 6.46
CA ILE A 85 -13.66 5.84 6.44
C ILE A 85 -14.68 6.39 7.45
N GLU A 86 -15.90 5.88 7.48
CA GLU A 86 -16.94 6.25 8.43
C GLU A 86 -16.55 5.89 9.86
N PHE A 87 -15.97 4.71 10.07
CA PHE A 87 -15.49 4.27 11.37
C PHE A 87 -14.41 5.21 11.94
N LEU A 88 -13.43 5.61 11.12
CA LEU A 88 -12.36 6.51 11.54
C LEU A 88 -12.85 7.97 11.68
N SER A 89 -13.83 8.37 10.88
CA SER A 89 -14.43 9.70 10.92
C SER A 89 -15.55 9.74 11.96
N ASN A 90 -15.25 10.16 13.14
CA ASN A 90 -16.26 10.49 14.13
C ASN A 90 -16.42 12.02 14.28
N LYS A 91 -17.21 12.47 15.27
CA LYS A 91 -17.44 13.89 15.50
C LYS A 91 -16.17 14.73 15.72
N GLU A 92 -15.04 14.10 15.96
CA GLU A 92 -13.76 14.77 16.23
C GLU A 92 -12.69 14.54 15.17
N ASN A 93 -12.94 13.63 14.22
CA ASN A 93 -11.94 13.25 13.23
C ASN A 93 -12.42 13.56 11.80
N ARG A 94 -11.57 14.20 11.04
CA ARG A 94 -11.64 14.30 9.59
C ARG A 94 -10.78 13.21 8.98
N VAL A 95 -11.27 12.53 7.94
CA VAL A 95 -10.51 11.51 7.20
C VAL A 95 -10.18 12.03 5.82
N VAL A 96 -8.94 11.84 5.41
CA VAL A 96 -8.43 12.17 4.07
C VAL A 96 -7.88 10.92 3.44
N VAL A 97 -8.44 10.51 2.31
CA VAL A 97 -7.98 9.38 1.51
C VAL A 97 -7.25 9.91 0.29
N ILE A 98 -5.98 9.56 0.16
CA ILE A 98 -5.15 9.95 -0.98
C ILE A 98 -5.00 8.73 -1.87
N HIS A 99 -5.52 8.77 -3.10
CA HIS A 99 -5.26 7.75 -4.08
C HIS A 99 -3.82 7.86 -4.56
N SER A 100 -3.02 6.84 -4.35
CA SER A 100 -1.64 6.83 -4.83
C SER A 100 -1.58 7.02 -6.35
N ARG A 101 -0.49 7.64 -6.83
CA ARG A 101 -0.27 7.76 -8.29
C ARG A 101 -0.44 6.43 -9.02
N GLY A 102 -1.11 6.44 -10.16
CA GLY A 102 -1.42 5.25 -10.95
C GLY A 102 -2.53 4.37 -10.37
N THR A 103 -3.25 4.79 -9.32
CA THR A 103 -4.36 4.03 -8.72
C THR A 103 -5.63 4.86 -8.64
N GLY A 104 -6.78 4.21 -8.54
CA GLY A 104 -8.06 4.88 -8.43
C GLY A 104 -8.25 5.95 -9.50
N TYR A 105 -8.65 7.14 -9.09
CA TYR A 105 -8.79 8.30 -9.98
C TYR A 105 -7.50 9.07 -10.25
N SER A 106 -6.38 8.75 -9.57
CA SER A 106 -5.11 9.43 -9.76
C SER A 106 -4.47 9.09 -11.09
N GLU A 107 -3.81 10.08 -11.69
CA GLU A 107 -2.98 9.90 -12.87
C GLU A 107 -1.69 9.15 -12.52
N GLY A 108 -0.95 8.75 -13.55
CA GLY A 108 0.25 7.96 -13.44
C GLY A 108 0.10 6.57 -14.06
N LYS A 109 1.22 5.87 -14.17
CA LYS A 109 1.27 4.56 -14.82
C LYS A 109 0.80 3.46 -13.89
N ARG A 110 -0.22 2.71 -14.30
CA ARG A 110 -0.80 1.63 -13.49
C ARG A 110 0.11 0.42 -13.46
N GLY A 111 0.55 0.06 -12.24
CA GLY A 111 1.39 -1.12 -12.00
C GLY A 111 2.85 -0.99 -12.36
N ASP A 112 3.29 0.21 -12.75
CA ASP A 112 4.69 0.44 -13.07
C ASP A 112 5.17 1.80 -12.53
N PHE A 113 6.21 1.78 -11.71
CA PHE A 113 6.90 2.97 -11.21
C PHE A 113 8.42 2.72 -11.12
N SER A 114 9.18 3.77 -11.38
CA SER A 114 10.64 3.72 -11.35
C SER A 114 11.21 3.91 -9.94
N ASP A 115 10.53 4.70 -9.10
CA ASP A 115 10.93 4.92 -7.70
C ASP A 115 9.68 5.05 -6.80
N ILE A 116 9.76 4.46 -5.61
CA ILE A 116 8.76 4.59 -4.56
C ILE A 116 8.79 6.00 -3.93
N LYS A 117 9.89 6.72 -4.09
CA LYS A 117 10.04 8.11 -3.60
C LYS A 117 8.99 9.05 -4.19
N ASP A 118 8.54 8.78 -5.42
CA ASP A 118 7.48 9.60 -6.03
C ASP A 118 6.17 9.50 -5.26
N PHE A 119 5.81 8.29 -4.77
CA PHE A 119 4.65 8.10 -3.91
C PHE A 119 4.79 8.87 -2.61
N ILE A 120 5.93 8.73 -1.94
CA ILE A 120 6.21 9.38 -0.65
C ILE A 120 6.10 10.91 -0.81
N ALA A 121 6.73 11.46 -1.84
CA ALA A 121 6.71 12.88 -2.10
C ALA A 121 5.32 13.42 -2.44
N ASP A 122 4.46 12.66 -3.15
CA ASP A 122 3.06 13.04 -3.40
C ASP A 122 2.28 13.15 -2.10
N TYR A 123 2.43 12.16 -1.21
CA TYR A 123 1.78 12.20 0.11
C TYR A 123 2.22 13.41 0.91
N ILE A 124 3.53 13.68 0.97
CA ILE A 124 4.10 14.81 1.71
C ILE A 124 3.57 16.14 1.15
N GLU A 125 3.59 16.30 -0.17
CA GLU A 125 3.13 17.52 -0.83
C GLU A 125 1.64 17.78 -0.56
N ILE A 126 0.80 16.75 -0.69
CA ILE A 126 -0.64 16.85 -0.46
C ILE A 126 -0.94 17.12 1.02
N ILE A 127 -0.25 16.45 1.94
CA ILE A 127 -0.46 16.62 3.39
C ILE A 127 -0.02 18.03 3.81
N LYS A 128 1.19 18.48 3.40
CA LYS A 128 1.69 19.83 3.70
C LYS A 128 0.84 20.92 3.05
N GLY A 129 0.28 20.66 1.86
CA GLY A 129 -0.64 21.57 1.16
C GLY A 129 -2.06 21.60 1.73
N ASP A 130 -2.41 20.71 2.65
CA ASP A 130 -3.72 20.76 3.31
C ASP A 130 -3.75 21.90 4.33
N ARG A 131 -4.74 22.81 4.19
CA ARG A 131 -4.89 24.01 5.03
C ARG A 131 -4.87 23.73 6.55
N TYR A 132 -5.20 22.52 6.97
CA TYR A 132 -5.23 22.14 8.39
C TYR A 132 -3.91 21.54 8.87
N TYR A 133 -2.94 21.31 7.98
CA TYR A 133 -1.65 20.76 8.38
C TYR A 133 -0.85 21.71 9.27
N SER A 134 -0.85 23.00 8.96
CA SER A 134 -0.17 24.05 9.74
C SER A 134 -0.92 24.49 11.00
N ASP A 135 -2.17 24.06 11.18
CA ASP A 135 -2.97 24.36 12.37
C ASP A 135 -2.49 23.50 13.55
N SER A 136 -1.74 24.12 14.48
CA SER A 136 -1.17 23.43 15.65
C SER A 136 -2.21 22.96 16.66
N THR A 137 -3.44 23.46 16.58
CA THR A 137 -4.55 23.03 17.44
C THR A 137 -5.15 21.68 17.01
N ARG A 138 -4.83 21.24 15.78
CA ARG A 138 -5.31 19.99 15.20
C ARG A 138 -4.18 18.96 15.10
N LYS A 139 -4.52 17.71 15.37
CA LYS A 139 -3.57 16.59 15.32
C LYS A 139 -3.51 15.96 13.95
N ILE A 140 -2.33 15.51 13.56
CA ILE A 140 -2.05 14.82 12.30
C ILE A 140 -1.76 13.35 12.59
N VAL A 141 -2.64 12.48 12.12
CA VAL A 141 -2.51 11.03 12.27
C VAL A 141 -2.44 10.38 10.89
N LEU A 142 -1.49 9.45 10.70
CA LEU A 142 -1.44 8.64 9.49
C LEU A 142 -1.95 7.23 9.80
N TYR A 143 -2.57 6.61 8.80
CA TYR A 143 -3.05 5.24 8.86
C TYR A 143 -2.50 4.44 7.68
N GLY A 144 -1.89 3.29 7.96
CA GLY A 144 -1.41 2.33 6.96
C GLY A 144 -1.86 0.92 7.29
N HIS A 145 -2.22 0.15 6.24
CA HIS A 145 -2.57 -1.26 6.34
C HIS A 145 -1.72 -2.08 5.36
N SER A 146 -1.19 -3.22 5.81
CA SER A 146 -0.35 -4.08 4.97
C SER A 146 0.83 -3.30 4.37
N MET A 147 1.09 -3.42 3.08
CA MET A 147 2.22 -2.76 2.39
C MET A 147 2.19 -1.23 2.52
N SER A 148 1.02 -0.61 2.68
CA SER A 148 0.97 0.85 2.90
C SER A 148 1.61 1.29 4.21
N CYS A 149 1.80 0.38 5.18
CA CYS A 149 2.54 0.66 6.41
C CYS A 149 3.97 1.14 6.12
N ALA A 150 4.66 0.54 5.14
CA ALA A 150 6.02 0.94 4.77
C ALA A 150 6.07 2.36 4.20
N ILE A 151 5.08 2.74 3.39
CA ILE A 151 4.95 4.09 2.85
C ILE A 151 4.58 5.06 3.97
N ALA A 152 3.63 4.69 4.84
CA ALA A 152 3.17 5.53 5.94
C ALA A 152 4.29 5.87 6.93
N ILE A 153 5.16 4.90 7.27
CA ILE A 153 6.34 5.14 8.11
C ILE A 153 7.28 6.18 7.47
N LYS A 154 7.55 6.05 6.15
CA LYS A 154 8.42 7.00 5.45
C LYS A 154 7.80 8.38 5.35
N VAL A 155 6.52 8.46 5.00
CA VAL A 155 5.79 9.74 4.93
C VAL A 155 5.79 10.41 6.31
N ALA A 156 5.45 9.67 7.38
CA ALA A 156 5.43 10.20 8.74
C ALA A 156 6.79 10.74 9.20
N GLY A 157 7.88 10.04 8.81
CA GLY A 157 9.25 10.45 9.16
C GLY A 157 9.80 11.63 8.35
N GLU A 158 9.20 11.95 7.20
CA GLU A 158 9.61 13.07 6.33
C GLU A 158 8.69 14.30 6.45
N LEU A 159 7.56 14.19 7.20
CA LEU A 159 6.75 15.32 7.59
C LEU A 159 7.40 16.10 8.73
N ASP A 160 7.18 17.42 8.77
CA ASP A 160 7.71 18.28 9.85
C ASP A 160 7.03 17.98 11.21
N ARG A 161 5.84 17.38 11.17
CA ARG A 161 5.09 16.92 12.34
C ARG A 161 4.23 15.71 12.01
N THR A 162 4.19 14.77 12.93
CA THR A 162 3.27 13.63 12.96
C THR A 162 2.88 13.41 14.42
N ASP A 163 1.59 13.53 14.73
CA ASP A 163 1.09 13.38 16.08
C ASP A 163 0.74 11.92 16.40
N GLY A 164 0.65 11.05 15.41
CA GLY A 164 0.44 9.62 15.58
C GLY A 164 0.44 8.82 14.29
N LEU A 165 0.82 7.55 14.39
CA LEU A 165 0.80 6.59 13.29
C LEU A 165 0.09 5.30 13.71
N ILE A 166 -0.88 4.87 12.91
CA ILE A 166 -1.59 3.59 13.06
C ILE A 166 -1.13 2.65 11.97
N LEU A 167 -0.59 1.50 12.36
CA LEU A 167 -0.14 0.44 11.47
C LEU A 167 -0.94 -0.83 11.71
N VAL A 168 -1.52 -1.39 10.66
CA VAL A 168 -2.28 -2.65 10.72
C VAL A 168 -1.61 -3.69 9.86
N ASN A 169 -1.23 -4.81 10.45
CA ASN A 169 -0.59 -5.95 9.80
C ASN A 169 0.61 -5.54 8.91
N PRO A 170 1.63 -4.82 9.44
CA PRO A 170 2.77 -4.36 8.65
C PRO A 170 3.65 -5.54 8.17
N PRO A 171 3.92 -5.69 6.86
CA PRO A 171 4.61 -6.84 6.30
C PRO A 171 6.14 -6.72 6.40
N CYS A 172 6.68 -6.53 7.61
CA CYS A 172 8.12 -6.54 7.86
C CYS A 172 8.74 -7.89 7.53
N LYS A 173 8.00 -8.96 7.84
CA LYS A 173 8.29 -10.33 7.44
C LYS A 173 7.03 -10.98 6.90
N LEU A 174 7.20 -11.82 5.89
CA LEU A 174 6.09 -12.60 5.32
C LEU A 174 6.19 -14.05 5.76
N LYS A 175 5.06 -14.68 6.02
CA LYS A 175 5.00 -16.12 6.26
C LYS A 175 5.45 -16.87 5.00
N SER A 176 6.23 -17.93 5.19
CA SER A 176 6.59 -18.81 4.08
C SER A 176 5.34 -19.49 3.53
N ALA A 177 4.98 -19.16 2.31
CA ALA A 177 3.89 -19.84 1.63
C ALA A 177 4.34 -21.26 1.26
N LYS A 178 3.96 -22.27 2.05
CA LYS A 178 4.19 -23.66 1.69
C LYS A 178 3.51 -23.94 0.34
N GLY A 179 4.30 -24.34 -0.65
CA GLY A 179 3.79 -24.70 -1.99
C GLY A 179 3.73 -23.56 -3.02
N MET A 180 4.08 -22.33 -2.68
CA MET A 180 4.11 -21.17 -3.60
C MET A 180 5.53 -20.79 -4.07
N SER A 181 6.49 -21.70 -4.00
CA SER A 181 7.78 -21.44 -4.66
C SER A 181 7.56 -21.41 -6.17
N PRO A 182 7.99 -20.33 -6.86
CA PRO A 182 7.91 -20.27 -8.32
C PRO A 182 8.61 -21.49 -8.93
N GLY A 183 7.97 -22.15 -9.87
CA GLY A 183 8.62 -23.21 -10.64
C GLY A 183 9.82 -22.67 -11.42
N PHE A 184 10.70 -23.56 -11.87
CA PHE A 184 11.87 -23.15 -12.66
C PHE A 184 11.49 -22.28 -13.89
N GLY A 185 10.40 -22.62 -14.57
CA GLY A 185 9.86 -21.83 -15.68
C GLY A 185 9.42 -20.42 -15.29
N ASP A 186 8.77 -20.28 -14.12
CA ASP A 186 8.38 -18.97 -13.57
C ASP A 186 9.60 -18.13 -13.20
N TYR A 187 10.60 -18.76 -12.60
CA TYR A 187 11.87 -18.10 -12.29
C TYR A 187 12.56 -17.55 -13.53
N LEU A 188 12.69 -18.35 -14.61
CA LEU A 188 13.23 -17.90 -15.88
C LEU A 188 12.41 -16.77 -16.49
N LYS A 189 11.08 -16.89 -16.48
CA LYS A 189 10.14 -15.89 -16.98
C LYS A 189 10.33 -14.55 -16.27
N TYR A 190 10.25 -14.53 -14.94
CA TYR A 190 10.38 -13.29 -14.16
C TYR A 190 11.79 -12.70 -14.23
N THR A 191 12.84 -13.53 -14.29
CA THR A 191 14.20 -13.06 -14.50
C THR A 191 14.34 -12.42 -15.88
N GLY A 192 13.76 -13.01 -16.93
CA GLY A 192 13.72 -12.44 -18.27
C GLY A 192 13.03 -11.07 -18.29
N TYR A 193 11.85 -10.94 -17.66
CA TYR A 193 11.17 -9.64 -17.54
C TYR A 193 11.99 -8.63 -16.75
N TYR A 194 12.64 -9.05 -15.66
CA TYR A 194 13.48 -8.15 -14.84
C TYR A 194 14.63 -7.54 -15.64
N ILE A 195 15.26 -8.34 -16.52
CA ILE A 195 16.43 -7.92 -17.32
C ILE A 195 16.01 -7.14 -18.57
N PHE A 196 15.04 -7.66 -19.34
CA PHE A 196 14.74 -7.17 -20.68
C PHE A 196 13.51 -6.26 -20.77
N ALA A 197 12.57 -6.41 -19.86
CA ALA A 197 11.32 -5.61 -19.85
C ALA A 197 10.87 -5.28 -18.43
N PRO A 198 11.72 -4.65 -17.58
CA PRO A 198 11.45 -4.45 -16.16
C PRO A 198 10.24 -3.57 -15.87
N HIS A 199 9.77 -2.81 -16.85
CA HIS A 199 8.63 -1.88 -16.78
C HIS A 199 7.27 -2.50 -17.15
N VAL A 200 7.26 -3.74 -17.65
CA VAL A 200 6.01 -4.40 -18.07
C VAL A 200 5.31 -5.03 -16.87
N PRO A 201 4.02 -4.71 -16.62
CA PRO A 201 3.26 -5.33 -15.54
C PRO A 201 2.98 -6.82 -15.83
N VAL A 202 3.57 -7.72 -15.05
CA VAL A 202 3.48 -9.19 -15.24
C VAL A 202 3.27 -9.94 -13.92
N VAL A 203 3.49 -9.29 -12.77
CA VAL A 203 3.34 -9.90 -11.46
C VAL A 203 1.93 -9.67 -10.96
N ASN A 204 1.14 -10.73 -10.81
CA ASN A 204 -0.20 -10.65 -10.23
C ASN A 204 -0.11 -10.55 -8.70
N MET A 205 -0.54 -9.43 -8.13
CA MET A 205 -0.60 -9.18 -6.69
C MET A 205 -2.00 -9.38 -6.09
N ALA A 206 -2.99 -9.63 -6.94
CA ALA A 206 -4.37 -9.85 -6.48
C ALA A 206 -4.55 -11.22 -5.78
N GLY A 207 -3.67 -12.18 -6.11
CA GLY A 207 -3.76 -13.55 -5.61
C GLY A 207 -4.93 -14.33 -6.21
N ASP A 208 -5.08 -15.57 -5.78
CA ASP A 208 -6.20 -16.43 -6.10
C ASP A 208 -7.14 -16.53 -4.90
N PRO A 209 -8.37 -16.00 -4.97
CA PRO A 209 -9.32 -16.07 -3.86
C PRO A 209 -9.65 -17.51 -3.42
N SER A 210 -9.56 -18.49 -4.33
CA SER A 210 -9.85 -19.90 -4.01
C SER A 210 -8.87 -20.48 -2.99
N MET A 211 -7.67 -19.91 -2.87
CA MET A 211 -6.65 -20.31 -1.88
C MET A 211 -6.92 -19.75 -0.49
N ILE A 212 -7.89 -18.84 -0.34
CA ILE A 212 -8.24 -18.23 0.94
C ILE A 212 -9.30 -19.08 1.64
N THR A 213 -8.95 -19.60 2.82
CA THR A 213 -9.82 -20.49 3.60
C THR A 213 -10.94 -19.75 4.34
N ASN A 214 -10.68 -18.53 4.81
CA ASN A 214 -11.70 -17.71 5.47
C ASN A 214 -12.66 -17.15 4.42
N GLN A 215 -13.97 -17.42 4.59
CA GLN A 215 -15.00 -17.03 3.63
C GLN A 215 -15.11 -15.51 3.46
N ALA A 216 -15.06 -14.75 4.56
CA ALA A 216 -15.16 -13.28 4.51
C ALA A 216 -13.98 -12.66 3.77
N ASP A 217 -12.75 -13.13 4.06
CA ASP A 217 -11.54 -12.67 3.38
C ASP A 217 -11.53 -13.07 1.90
N ARG A 218 -12.09 -14.25 1.57
CA ARG A 218 -12.26 -14.69 0.17
C ARG A 218 -13.18 -13.75 -0.60
N MET A 219 -14.36 -13.45 -0.04
CA MET A 219 -15.32 -12.52 -0.67
C MET A 219 -14.70 -11.13 -0.83
N GLU A 220 -13.99 -10.63 0.17
CA GLU A 220 -13.24 -9.36 0.07
C GLU A 220 -12.21 -9.43 -1.07
N SER A 221 -11.44 -10.50 -1.17
CA SER A 221 -10.46 -10.70 -2.24
C SER A 221 -11.11 -10.76 -3.63
N GLU A 222 -12.25 -11.44 -3.78
CA GLU A 222 -13.02 -11.50 -5.04
C GLU A 222 -13.51 -10.10 -5.47
N LEU A 223 -14.06 -9.32 -4.54
CA LEU A 223 -14.48 -7.95 -4.81
C LEU A 223 -13.30 -7.08 -5.24
N ARG A 224 -12.17 -7.16 -4.54
CA ARG A 224 -10.96 -6.41 -4.87
C ARG A 224 -10.40 -6.80 -6.24
N ASN A 225 -10.45 -8.08 -6.61
CA ASN A 225 -9.96 -8.57 -7.91
C ASN A 225 -10.76 -8.02 -9.10
N ASN A 226 -11.98 -7.58 -8.88
CA ASN A 226 -12.86 -7.01 -9.91
C ASN A 226 -13.00 -5.49 -9.80
N ASP A 227 -12.29 -4.86 -8.88
CA ASP A 227 -12.37 -3.42 -8.64
C ASP A 227 -11.44 -2.64 -9.60
N PRO A 228 -11.97 -1.78 -10.48
CA PRO A 228 -11.16 -0.97 -11.40
C PRO A 228 -10.31 0.10 -10.70
N PHE A 229 -10.60 0.44 -9.45
CA PHE A 229 -9.78 1.37 -8.67
C PHE A 229 -8.43 0.77 -8.30
N LEU A 230 -8.37 -0.55 -8.17
CA LEU A 230 -7.18 -1.26 -7.70
C LEU A 230 -6.28 -1.69 -8.86
N VAL A 231 -4.99 -1.72 -8.57
CA VAL A 231 -3.97 -2.23 -9.50
C VAL A 231 -3.64 -3.67 -9.12
N LYS A 232 -3.76 -4.57 -10.09
CA LYS A 232 -3.54 -6.01 -9.89
C LYS A 232 -2.17 -6.48 -10.37
N TYR A 233 -1.74 -5.97 -11.50
CA TYR A 233 -0.50 -6.40 -12.13
C TYR A 233 0.58 -5.34 -11.99
N PHE A 234 1.76 -5.77 -11.56
CA PHE A 234 2.91 -4.91 -11.33
C PHE A 234 4.11 -5.35 -12.17
N SER A 235 4.93 -4.38 -12.54
CA SER A 235 6.21 -4.62 -13.19
C SER A 235 7.25 -5.18 -12.19
N MET A 236 8.23 -5.89 -12.70
CA MET A 236 9.31 -6.44 -11.88
C MET A 236 10.09 -5.35 -11.14
N ARG A 237 10.32 -4.19 -11.78
CA ARG A 237 11.00 -3.07 -11.11
C ARG A 237 10.18 -2.48 -9.98
N SER A 238 8.86 -2.36 -10.13
CA SER A 238 7.96 -1.89 -9.07
C SER A 238 7.97 -2.84 -7.88
N MET A 239 7.96 -4.15 -8.14
CA MET A 239 8.04 -5.17 -7.09
C MET A 239 9.37 -5.11 -6.32
N ALA A 240 10.49 -4.92 -7.03
CA ALA A 240 11.79 -4.76 -6.39
C ALA A 240 11.86 -3.51 -5.49
N LYS A 241 11.28 -2.38 -5.93
CA LYS A 241 11.18 -1.15 -5.12
C LYS A 241 10.27 -1.33 -3.91
N SER A 242 9.13 -2.01 -4.08
CA SER A 242 8.22 -2.33 -2.98
C SER A 242 8.88 -3.23 -1.93
N LYS A 243 9.60 -4.27 -2.36
CA LYS A 243 10.37 -5.13 -1.46
C LYS A 243 11.42 -4.34 -0.68
N LYS A 244 12.11 -3.41 -1.33
CA LYS A 244 13.13 -2.58 -0.68
C LYS A 244 12.55 -1.71 0.43
N ILE A 245 11.41 -1.04 0.20
CA ILE A 245 10.79 -0.18 1.23
C ILE A 245 10.23 -1.01 2.40
N MET A 246 9.65 -2.20 2.12
CA MET A 246 9.19 -3.10 3.18
C MET A 246 10.36 -3.58 4.04
N ALA A 247 11.49 -3.97 3.45
CA ALA A 247 12.67 -4.39 4.17
C ALA A 247 13.29 -3.28 5.05
N ALA A 248 13.09 -2.01 4.68
CA ALA A 248 13.58 -0.87 5.43
C ALA A 248 12.67 -0.43 6.60
N MET A 249 11.53 -1.08 6.83
CA MET A 249 10.57 -0.64 7.87
C MET A 249 11.19 -0.64 9.27
N ILE A 250 11.94 -1.68 9.63
CA ILE A 250 12.56 -1.81 10.95
C ILE A 250 13.66 -0.76 11.14
N GLU A 251 14.47 -0.50 10.12
CA GLU A 251 15.47 0.57 10.13
C GLU A 251 14.82 1.95 10.31
N ASN A 252 13.76 2.24 9.54
CA ASN A 252 13.02 3.49 9.66
C ASN A 252 12.35 3.64 11.03
N ALA A 253 11.87 2.55 11.63
CA ALA A 253 11.27 2.54 12.97
C ALA A 253 12.26 3.02 14.05
N SER A 254 13.54 2.72 13.92
CA SER A 254 14.57 3.16 14.87
C SER A 254 14.79 4.68 14.91
N GLN A 255 14.24 5.39 13.95
CA GLN A 255 14.27 6.85 13.84
C GLN A 255 12.92 7.51 14.16
N ALA A 256 11.86 6.71 14.24
CA ALA A 256 10.49 7.19 14.42
C ALA A 256 10.23 7.66 15.86
N ASP A 257 10.16 8.97 16.05
CA ASP A 257 10.01 9.64 17.35
C ASP A 257 8.60 10.25 17.49
N TYR A 258 7.59 9.55 17.05
CA TYR A 258 6.18 9.91 17.14
C TYR A 258 5.35 8.73 17.66
N PRO A 259 4.15 8.99 18.24
CA PRO A 259 3.31 7.95 18.80
C PRO A 259 2.92 6.86 17.80
N LEU A 260 2.93 5.60 18.23
CA LEU A 260 2.56 4.43 17.42
C LEU A 260 1.41 3.65 18.06
N LEU A 261 0.44 3.28 17.24
CA LEU A 261 -0.44 2.13 17.48
C LEU A 261 -0.19 1.07 16.41
N LEU A 262 0.32 -0.08 16.83
CA LEU A 262 0.53 -1.26 16.00
C LEU A 262 -0.53 -2.32 16.31
N LEU A 263 -1.25 -2.78 15.27
CA LEU A 263 -2.21 -3.87 15.39
C LEU A 263 -1.75 -5.05 14.53
N TYR A 264 -1.84 -6.24 15.09
CA TYR A 264 -1.60 -7.50 14.38
C TYR A 264 -2.75 -8.47 14.62
N GLY A 265 -3.32 -9.00 13.54
CA GLY A 265 -4.34 -10.05 13.61
C GLY A 265 -3.70 -11.42 13.79
N ASP A 266 -4.08 -12.18 14.83
CA ASP A 266 -3.45 -13.48 15.13
C ASP A 266 -3.78 -14.57 14.10
N ASN A 267 -4.84 -14.38 13.31
CA ASN A 267 -5.20 -15.22 12.16
C ASN A 267 -4.67 -14.68 10.82
N ASP A 268 -3.76 -13.69 10.83
CA ASP A 268 -3.11 -13.23 9.60
C ASP A 268 -2.30 -14.38 8.98
N THR A 269 -2.62 -14.75 7.74
CA THR A 269 -1.95 -15.85 7.02
C THR A 269 -0.80 -15.36 6.13
N ILE A 270 -0.60 -14.07 6.00
CA ILE A 270 0.37 -13.42 5.09
C ILE A 270 1.57 -12.89 5.85
N VAL A 271 1.33 -12.13 6.92
CA VAL A 271 2.37 -11.47 7.71
C VAL A 271 2.84 -12.37 8.85
N ASP A 272 4.16 -12.45 9.04
CA ASP A 272 4.75 -13.12 10.19
C ASP A 272 4.81 -12.14 11.37
N ARG A 273 4.24 -12.56 12.50
CA ARG A 273 4.19 -11.78 13.74
C ARG A 273 5.57 -11.33 14.21
N THR A 274 6.60 -12.16 14.03
CA THR A 274 7.97 -11.82 14.46
C THR A 274 8.48 -10.53 13.82
N GLY A 275 8.04 -10.22 12.60
CA GLY A 275 8.35 -8.93 11.96
C GLY A 275 7.67 -7.74 12.63
N CYS A 276 6.44 -7.92 13.15
CA CYS A 276 5.74 -6.89 13.93
C CYS A 276 6.39 -6.69 15.30
N ASP A 277 6.81 -7.77 15.95
CA ASP A 277 7.52 -7.73 17.24
C ASP A 277 8.85 -6.97 17.11
N GLU A 278 9.61 -7.22 16.05
CA GLU A 278 10.85 -6.50 15.75
C GLU A 278 10.61 -5.02 15.43
N LEU A 279 9.58 -4.70 14.63
CA LEU A 279 9.20 -3.33 14.31
C LEU A 279 8.88 -2.54 15.58
N TYR A 280 8.05 -3.13 16.45
CA TYR A 280 7.67 -2.50 17.72
C TYR A 280 8.88 -2.31 18.63
N THR A 281 9.75 -3.30 18.73
CA THR A 281 10.98 -3.22 19.55
C THR A 281 11.89 -2.11 19.06
N ALA A 282 12.08 -2.00 17.73
CA ALA A 282 12.92 -0.99 17.11
C ALA A 282 12.34 0.42 17.16
N TRP A 283 11.03 0.59 17.39
CA TRP A 283 10.38 1.90 17.38
C TRP A 283 10.94 2.81 18.46
N LYS A 284 11.49 3.97 18.08
CA LYS A 284 12.25 4.86 18.97
C LYS A 284 11.36 5.52 20.03
N SER A 285 10.17 6.02 19.66
CA SER A 285 9.27 6.68 20.61
C SER A 285 8.84 5.72 21.71
N LEU A 286 8.82 6.20 22.96
CA LEU A 286 8.27 5.47 24.10
C LEU A 286 6.74 5.49 24.14
N ASN A 287 6.09 6.43 23.45
CA ASN A 287 4.65 6.46 23.29
C ASN A 287 4.24 5.50 22.16
N LYS A 288 4.23 4.21 22.47
CA LYS A 288 3.90 3.16 21.53
C LYS A 288 3.07 2.05 22.16
N ASN A 289 2.06 1.61 21.42
CA ASN A 289 1.18 0.51 21.79
C ASN A 289 1.22 -0.58 20.71
N TYR A 290 1.23 -1.84 21.13
CA TYR A 290 1.13 -3.00 20.26
C TYR A 290 0.02 -3.92 20.75
N GLU A 291 -0.94 -4.18 19.88
CA GLU A 291 -2.12 -4.98 20.20
C GLU A 291 -2.25 -6.17 19.24
N ILE A 292 -2.39 -7.35 19.81
CA ILE A 292 -2.71 -8.56 19.08
C ILE A 292 -4.22 -8.72 19.08
N ILE A 293 -4.82 -8.76 17.90
CA ILE A 293 -6.26 -8.78 17.71
C ILE A 293 -6.75 -10.22 17.53
N PRO A 294 -7.46 -10.80 18.51
CA PRO A 294 -7.93 -12.19 18.45
C PRO A 294 -8.85 -12.43 17.26
N GLY A 295 -8.52 -13.46 16.45
CA GLY A 295 -9.25 -13.80 15.24
C GLY A 295 -9.19 -12.76 14.14
N GLY A 296 -8.31 -11.77 14.23
CA GLY A 296 -8.06 -10.81 13.16
C GLY A 296 -7.30 -11.48 12.02
N SER A 297 -7.74 -11.26 10.77
CA SER A 297 -7.07 -11.71 9.55
C SER A 297 -6.19 -10.62 8.95
N HIS A 298 -5.59 -10.88 7.78
CA HIS A 298 -4.85 -9.83 7.05
C HIS A 298 -5.74 -8.68 6.57
N GLY A 299 -7.03 -8.91 6.39
CA GLY A 299 -8.01 -7.94 5.88
C GLY A 299 -8.62 -7.02 6.94
N LYS A 300 -9.80 -6.49 6.61
CA LYS A 300 -10.56 -5.54 7.44
C LYS A 300 -10.93 -6.08 8.82
N SER A 301 -10.98 -7.41 9.00
CA SER A 301 -11.39 -8.01 10.28
C SER A 301 -10.49 -7.60 11.44
N THR A 302 -9.19 -7.41 11.22
CA THR A 302 -8.26 -6.88 12.25
C THR A 302 -8.64 -5.46 12.65
N VAL A 303 -9.00 -4.60 11.69
CA VAL A 303 -9.43 -3.21 11.94
C VAL A 303 -10.70 -3.18 12.78
N PHE A 304 -11.74 -3.92 12.37
CA PHE A 304 -13.04 -3.85 13.05
C PHE A 304 -13.05 -4.55 14.40
N LYS A 305 -12.33 -5.64 14.57
CA LYS A 305 -12.15 -6.27 15.89
C LYS A 305 -11.30 -5.40 16.82
N GLY A 306 -10.33 -4.65 16.29
CA GLY A 306 -9.53 -3.67 17.02
C GLY A 306 -10.18 -2.30 17.17
N ALA A 307 -11.41 -2.09 16.69
CA ALA A 307 -12.05 -0.79 16.57
C ALA A 307 -12.06 0.03 17.87
N LYS A 308 -12.43 -0.59 19.00
CA LYS A 308 -12.44 0.09 20.31
C LYS A 308 -11.05 0.56 20.73
N ILE A 309 -10.01 -0.23 20.43
CA ILE A 309 -8.62 0.10 20.72
C ILE A 309 -8.18 1.29 19.87
N ILE A 310 -8.46 1.25 18.57
CA ILE A 310 -8.13 2.33 17.63
C ILE A 310 -8.78 3.64 18.08
N LEU A 311 -10.09 3.65 18.34
CA LEU A 311 -10.82 4.86 18.75
C LEU A 311 -10.34 5.40 20.10
N LYS A 312 -10.07 4.53 21.08
CA LYS A 312 -9.51 4.92 22.37
C LYS A 312 -8.14 5.57 22.21
N TRP A 313 -7.27 4.96 21.40
CA TRP A 313 -5.93 5.48 21.17
C TRP A 313 -5.95 6.82 20.44
N ILE A 314 -6.75 6.95 19.38
CA ILE A 314 -6.94 8.22 18.66
C ILE A 314 -7.47 9.29 19.61
N GLY A 315 -8.40 8.94 20.53
CA GLY A 315 -8.96 9.87 21.53
C GLY A 315 -7.95 10.37 22.55
N GLY A 316 -6.84 9.65 22.73
CA GLY A 316 -5.77 10.01 23.68
C GLY A 316 -4.64 10.85 23.07
N ILE A 317 -4.62 11.03 21.74
CA ILE A 317 -3.71 11.92 21.02
C ILE A 317 -4.31 13.34 20.98
#